data_447f2d3256f06fc8b916d7aaa00444e8
#
_entry.id   447f2d3256f06fc8b916d7aaa00444e8
#
_cell.length_a   1.000
_cell.length_b   1.000
_cell.length_c   1.000
_cell.angle_alpha   90.00
_cell.angle_beta   90.00
_cell.angle_gamma   90.00
#
_symmetry.space_group_name_H-M   'P 1'
#
loop_
_entity.id
_entity.type
_entity.pdbx_description
1 polymer ?
#
loop_
_entity_poly.entity_id
_entity_poly.type
_entity_poly.pdbx_seq_one_letter_code
_entity_poly.pdbx_strand_id
1 'polypeptide(L)'
;MTKSSNQFIKNTILKLLGAIGSEKEINKYIEKFSSPEQRFAVIKVGGSVVENDLENLISSLVFLNQVGLKPIILHGAGPMLSEALEEKRIDFSFINGQRVTSLEVRDVAHEVFKETNQKIVEALETQGAYAKGLVSNIFQCAIDDPDLGYVGSIQSVNIDLVNEVLESDSIPVIAPMGFQSSEMLNINADIATVELVKAINPYKAIFLSETGGIFNKTGQLIPNINLTLEYEELMAEEWLHSGMKLKLQQIKALLDYLPRTASVSITEPINLPKELFTDSGSGTLIKHGYSVAQHKIPDQETQEHFKKIIETSFRGNLVDSFFDDPGSLNIFMTSCKRATIAISNDFSVPYMDKFGVIPEAKGEGLGAGIWHEMRKVYPQVFWRSRPNNPINNFYTSICEGCQKQDEWHIFWIGISDYGAIKACIEYAINKPKSVI
;
A
#
# COMPACT_ATOMS: atom_id res chain seq x y z
N MET A 1 -19.23 -14.17 -24.75
CA MET A 1 -17.86 -14.66 -25.09
C MET A 1 -17.70 -16.09 -24.61
N THR A 2 -17.07 -16.97 -25.39
CA THR A 2 -16.88 -18.38 -24.99
C THR A 2 -15.81 -18.51 -23.92
N LYS A 3 -15.88 -19.51 -23.03
CA LYS A 3 -14.85 -19.80 -21.98
C LYS A 3 -13.42 -19.83 -22.55
N SER A 4 -13.23 -20.26 -23.79
CA SER A 4 -11.95 -20.31 -24.51
C SER A 4 -11.41 -18.90 -24.85
N SER A 5 -12.28 -17.94 -25.20
CA SER A 5 -11.88 -16.56 -25.50
C SER A 5 -11.40 -15.83 -24.24
N ASN A 6 -12.09 -16.02 -23.11
CA ASN A 6 -11.68 -15.42 -21.83
C ASN A 6 -10.33 -15.95 -21.34
N GLN A 7 -10.06 -17.25 -21.51
CA GLN A 7 -8.77 -17.83 -21.12
C GLN A 7 -7.62 -17.31 -22.00
N PHE A 8 -7.83 -17.10 -23.29
CA PHE A 8 -6.84 -16.50 -24.18
C PHE A 8 -6.52 -15.05 -23.80
N ILE A 9 -7.55 -14.24 -23.52
CA ILE A 9 -7.39 -12.85 -23.07
C ILE A 9 -6.61 -12.82 -21.74
N LYS A 10 -7.01 -13.61 -20.76
CA LYS A 10 -6.32 -13.73 -19.49
C LYS A 10 -4.83 -14.05 -19.68
N ASN A 11 -4.50 -15.08 -20.45
CA ASN A 11 -3.11 -15.48 -20.70
C ASN A 11 -2.31 -14.39 -21.44
N THR A 12 -2.93 -13.65 -22.34
CA THR A 12 -2.29 -12.53 -23.05
C THR A 12 -1.98 -11.39 -22.10
N ILE A 13 -2.93 -11.03 -21.25
CA ILE A 13 -2.74 -10.00 -20.22
C ILE A 13 -1.62 -10.39 -19.25
N LEU A 14 -1.58 -11.64 -18.80
CA LEU A 14 -0.52 -12.13 -17.92
C LEU A 14 0.88 -12.05 -18.56
N LYS A 15 0.98 -12.34 -19.84
CA LYS A 15 2.24 -12.16 -20.59
C LYS A 15 2.64 -10.68 -20.73
N LEU A 16 1.68 -9.77 -20.94
CA LEU A 16 1.96 -8.34 -21.03
C LEU A 16 2.38 -7.76 -19.68
N LEU A 17 1.79 -8.22 -18.58
CA LEU A 17 2.23 -7.87 -17.24
C LEU A 17 3.69 -8.30 -16.96
N GLY A 18 4.16 -9.37 -17.58
CA GLY A 18 5.57 -9.79 -17.53
C GLY A 18 6.56 -8.73 -18.04
N ALA A 19 6.09 -7.71 -18.76
CA ALA A 19 6.90 -6.55 -19.14
C ALA A 19 6.99 -5.48 -18.02
N ILE A 20 6.08 -5.51 -17.04
CA ILE A 20 6.03 -4.56 -15.92
C ILE A 20 6.74 -5.11 -14.69
N GLY A 21 6.61 -6.42 -14.46
CA GLY A 21 7.26 -7.17 -13.38
C GLY A 21 7.72 -8.54 -13.86
N SER A 22 8.42 -9.31 -13.04
CA SER A 22 8.77 -10.67 -13.42
C SER A 22 7.53 -11.58 -13.45
N GLU A 23 7.46 -12.50 -14.42
CA GLU A 23 6.34 -13.47 -14.52
C GLU A 23 6.10 -14.24 -13.20
N LYS A 24 7.17 -14.56 -12.49
CA LYS A 24 7.13 -15.20 -11.18
C LYS A 24 6.45 -14.32 -10.12
N GLU A 25 6.73 -13.03 -10.15
CA GLU A 25 6.15 -12.04 -9.22
C GLU A 25 4.65 -11.88 -9.46
N ILE A 26 4.24 -11.75 -10.71
CA ILE A 26 2.84 -11.62 -11.10
C ILE A 26 2.03 -12.86 -10.72
N ASN A 27 2.53 -14.05 -11.02
CA ASN A 27 1.87 -15.31 -10.66
C ASN A 27 1.71 -15.45 -9.14
N LYS A 28 2.74 -15.08 -8.36
CA LYS A 28 2.68 -15.03 -6.89
C LYS A 28 1.50 -14.18 -6.40
N TYR A 29 1.31 -12.99 -6.97
CA TYR A 29 0.21 -12.11 -6.56
C TYR A 29 -1.16 -12.61 -7.01
N ILE A 30 -1.27 -13.17 -8.21
CA ILE A 30 -2.54 -13.73 -8.70
C ILE A 30 -2.97 -14.91 -7.84
N GLU A 31 -2.08 -15.84 -7.53
CA GLU A 31 -2.37 -16.97 -6.64
C GLU A 31 -2.84 -16.48 -5.27
N LYS A 32 -2.12 -15.49 -4.71
CA LYS A 32 -2.43 -14.90 -3.42
C LYS A 32 -3.80 -14.21 -3.39
N PHE A 33 -4.13 -13.44 -4.42
CA PHE A 33 -5.38 -12.69 -4.50
C PHE A 33 -6.58 -13.54 -4.95
N SER A 34 -6.35 -14.69 -5.55
CA SER A 34 -7.39 -15.65 -5.96
C SER A 34 -7.71 -16.67 -4.88
N SER A 35 -7.14 -16.54 -3.68
CA SER A 35 -7.42 -17.46 -2.56
C SER A 35 -8.91 -17.41 -2.20
N PRO A 36 -9.58 -18.57 -2.05
CA PRO A 36 -10.98 -18.62 -1.61
C PRO A 36 -11.17 -18.26 -0.14
N GLU A 37 -10.09 -18.23 0.64
CA GLU A 37 -10.13 -18.00 2.09
C GLU A 37 -10.35 -16.54 2.47
N GLN A 38 -10.04 -15.59 1.55
CA GLN A 38 -10.16 -14.16 1.83
C GLN A 38 -10.57 -13.40 0.57
N ARG A 39 -11.46 -12.41 0.71
CA ARG A 39 -11.83 -11.52 -0.40
C ARG A 39 -10.63 -10.71 -0.85
N PHE A 40 -10.49 -10.51 -2.17
CA PHE A 40 -9.34 -9.85 -2.77
C PHE A 40 -9.11 -8.42 -2.26
N ALA A 41 -10.07 -7.52 -2.51
CA ALA A 41 -9.91 -6.11 -2.16
C ALA A 41 -11.24 -5.39 -2.02
N VAL A 42 -11.25 -4.39 -1.14
CA VAL A 42 -12.19 -3.27 -1.15
C VAL A 42 -11.46 -2.06 -1.73
N ILE A 43 -12.02 -1.48 -2.79
CA ILE A 43 -11.47 -0.30 -3.47
C ILE A 43 -12.38 0.90 -3.20
N LYS A 44 -11.88 1.88 -2.47
CA LYS A 44 -12.52 3.18 -2.32
C LYS A 44 -12.14 4.08 -3.48
N VAL A 45 -13.13 4.60 -4.17
CA VAL A 45 -12.95 5.54 -5.28
C VAL A 45 -13.34 6.94 -4.82
N GLY A 46 -12.43 7.90 -4.90
CA GLY A 46 -12.73 9.32 -4.62
C GLY A 46 -13.74 9.88 -5.61
N GLY A 47 -14.59 10.82 -5.18
CA GLY A 47 -15.54 11.47 -6.08
C GLY A 47 -14.85 12.20 -7.23
N SER A 48 -13.75 12.90 -6.96
CA SER A 48 -12.92 13.56 -7.98
C SER A 48 -12.37 12.58 -9.04
N VAL A 49 -12.03 11.34 -8.64
CA VAL A 49 -11.61 10.29 -9.60
C VAL A 49 -12.76 9.91 -10.52
N VAL A 50 -13.99 9.80 -10.02
CA VAL A 50 -15.17 9.50 -10.87
C VAL A 50 -15.48 10.65 -11.82
N GLU A 51 -15.22 11.86 -11.39
CA GLU A 51 -15.44 13.07 -12.18
C GLU A 51 -14.37 13.24 -13.28
N ASN A 52 -13.10 13.15 -12.93
CA ASN A 52 -11.96 13.59 -13.75
C ASN A 52 -11.16 12.44 -14.39
N ASP A 53 -11.25 11.20 -13.87
CA ASP A 53 -10.40 10.08 -14.30
C ASP A 53 -11.17 8.76 -14.43
N LEU A 54 -12.44 8.85 -14.85
CA LEU A 54 -13.32 7.69 -15.00
C LEU A 54 -12.79 6.65 -15.99
N GLU A 55 -12.19 7.07 -17.09
CA GLU A 55 -11.69 6.18 -18.14
C GLU A 55 -10.60 5.26 -17.63
N ASN A 56 -9.58 5.80 -16.92
CA ASN A 56 -8.51 5.01 -16.32
C ASN A 56 -9.04 4.12 -15.18
N LEU A 57 -10.00 4.63 -14.39
CA LEU A 57 -10.67 3.83 -13.37
C LEU A 57 -11.30 2.58 -13.96
N ILE A 58 -12.16 2.75 -14.97
CA ILE A 58 -12.89 1.65 -15.60
C ILE A 58 -11.94 0.68 -16.27
N SER A 59 -10.96 1.17 -17.03
CA SER A 59 -9.96 0.32 -17.68
C SER A 59 -9.21 -0.56 -16.67
N SER A 60 -8.82 -0.01 -15.53
CA SER A 60 -8.14 -0.76 -14.48
C SER A 60 -9.04 -1.78 -13.78
N LEU A 61 -10.31 -1.46 -13.54
CA LEU A 61 -11.26 -2.40 -12.93
C LEU A 61 -11.63 -3.55 -13.88
N VAL A 62 -11.84 -3.24 -15.15
CA VAL A 62 -12.08 -4.24 -16.22
C VAL A 62 -10.88 -5.17 -16.34
N PHE A 63 -9.66 -4.61 -16.32
CA PHE A 63 -8.44 -5.40 -16.31
C PHE A 63 -8.40 -6.40 -15.13
N LEU A 64 -8.71 -5.95 -13.90
CA LEU A 64 -8.77 -6.84 -12.75
C LEU A 64 -9.79 -7.96 -12.92
N ASN A 65 -10.97 -7.63 -13.43
CA ASN A 65 -12.01 -8.61 -13.72
C ASN A 65 -11.54 -9.66 -14.75
N GLN A 66 -10.87 -9.24 -15.82
CA GLN A 66 -10.35 -10.12 -16.86
C GLN A 66 -9.26 -11.07 -16.38
N VAL A 67 -8.46 -10.69 -15.39
CA VAL A 67 -7.49 -11.61 -14.77
C VAL A 67 -8.13 -12.51 -13.70
N GLY A 68 -9.43 -12.35 -13.43
CA GLY A 68 -10.21 -13.19 -12.51
C GLY A 68 -10.30 -12.64 -11.09
N LEU A 69 -9.95 -11.37 -10.88
CA LEU A 69 -10.07 -10.70 -9.59
C LEU A 69 -11.33 -9.83 -9.57
N LYS A 70 -12.11 -9.93 -8.49
CA LYS A 70 -13.35 -9.19 -8.31
C LYS A 70 -13.20 -8.25 -7.12
N PRO A 71 -12.88 -6.97 -7.33
CA PRO A 71 -12.86 -5.99 -6.27
C PRO A 71 -14.29 -5.62 -5.85
N ILE A 72 -14.42 -5.18 -4.61
CA ILE A 72 -15.65 -4.56 -4.09
C ILE A 72 -15.40 -3.06 -4.15
N ILE A 73 -16.24 -2.33 -4.87
CA ILE A 73 -16.08 -0.90 -5.09
C ILE A 73 -16.98 -0.13 -4.15
N LEU A 74 -16.42 0.88 -3.45
CA LEU A 74 -17.17 1.91 -2.77
C LEU A 74 -16.77 3.27 -3.31
N HIS A 75 -17.73 4.02 -3.89
CA HIS A 75 -17.43 5.33 -4.47
C HIS A 75 -17.86 6.48 -3.56
N GLY A 76 -17.17 7.62 -3.67
CA GLY A 76 -17.63 8.90 -3.20
C GLY A 76 -18.24 9.73 -4.34
N ALA A 77 -18.92 10.81 -3.99
CA ALA A 77 -19.47 11.78 -4.93
C ALA A 77 -19.42 13.22 -4.39
N GLY A 78 -18.43 13.52 -3.53
CA GLY A 78 -18.34 14.81 -2.84
C GLY A 78 -18.35 16.03 -3.74
N PRO A 79 -17.49 16.15 -4.78
CA PRO A 79 -17.47 17.26 -5.73
C PRO A 79 -18.81 17.42 -6.46
N MET A 80 -19.32 16.37 -7.07
CA MET A 80 -20.61 16.39 -7.78
C MET A 80 -21.77 16.78 -6.89
N LEU A 81 -21.76 16.33 -5.60
CA LEU A 81 -22.77 16.73 -4.62
C LEU A 81 -22.64 18.22 -4.29
N SER A 82 -21.43 18.76 -4.16
CA SER A 82 -21.23 20.19 -3.91
C SER A 82 -21.75 21.04 -5.08
N GLU A 83 -21.41 20.65 -6.30
CA GLU A 83 -21.89 21.29 -7.53
C GLU A 83 -23.41 21.27 -7.61
N ALA A 84 -24.06 20.12 -7.41
CA ALA A 84 -25.51 19.99 -7.44
C ALA A 84 -26.24 20.83 -6.38
N LEU A 85 -25.64 20.98 -5.18
CA LEU A 85 -26.16 21.84 -4.12
C LEU A 85 -26.03 23.32 -4.49
N GLU A 86 -24.89 23.74 -5.04
CA GLU A 86 -24.67 25.10 -5.50
C GLU A 86 -25.62 25.49 -6.65
N GLU A 87 -25.85 24.62 -7.63
CA GLU A 87 -26.83 24.83 -8.70
C GLU A 87 -28.24 25.00 -8.17
N LYS A 88 -28.62 24.20 -7.16
CA LYS A 88 -29.93 24.27 -6.49
C LYS A 88 -30.00 25.42 -5.46
N ARG A 89 -28.88 26.15 -5.21
CA ARG A 89 -28.75 27.21 -4.21
C ARG A 89 -29.08 26.74 -2.80
N ILE A 90 -28.65 25.54 -2.45
CA ILE A 90 -28.78 24.96 -1.12
C ILE A 90 -27.48 25.16 -0.37
N ASP A 91 -27.54 25.85 0.75
CA ASP A 91 -26.38 26.08 1.61
C ASP A 91 -25.96 24.78 2.31
N PHE A 92 -24.67 24.57 2.42
CA PHE A 92 -24.10 23.44 3.13
C PHE A 92 -22.81 23.81 3.87
N SER A 93 -22.47 23.06 4.90
CA SER A 93 -21.26 23.25 5.69
C SER A 93 -20.64 21.89 6.06
N PHE A 94 -19.47 21.94 6.67
CA PHE A 94 -18.76 20.75 7.13
C PHE A 94 -18.39 20.88 8.60
N ILE A 95 -18.57 19.80 9.35
CA ILE A 95 -18.09 19.65 10.73
C ILE A 95 -17.15 18.44 10.74
N ASN A 96 -15.92 18.63 11.14
CA ASN A 96 -14.90 17.55 11.20
C ASN A 96 -14.77 16.72 9.90
N GLY A 97 -14.90 17.37 8.74
CA GLY A 97 -14.80 16.70 7.42
C GLY A 97 -16.05 15.93 6.99
N GLN A 98 -17.12 15.96 7.76
CA GLN A 98 -18.44 15.43 7.41
C GLN A 98 -19.38 16.57 7.00
N ARG A 99 -20.15 16.37 5.95
CA ARG A 99 -21.12 17.35 5.46
C ARG A 99 -22.33 17.38 6.38
N VAL A 100 -22.64 18.54 6.95
CA VAL A 100 -23.93 18.77 7.63
C VAL A 100 -25.05 18.55 6.62
N THR A 101 -25.96 17.66 6.93
CA THR A 101 -26.94 17.13 5.98
C THR A 101 -28.35 17.46 6.45
N SER A 102 -28.91 18.59 5.97
CA SER A 102 -30.33 18.90 6.12
C SER A 102 -31.19 17.92 5.30
N LEU A 103 -32.50 18.00 5.44
CA LEU A 103 -33.43 17.20 4.63
C LEU A 103 -33.21 17.44 3.12
N GLU A 104 -33.03 18.71 2.72
CA GLU A 104 -32.82 19.10 1.33
C GLU A 104 -31.46 18.58 0.82
N VAL A 105 -30.41 18.71 1.61
CA VAL A 105 -29.06 18.18 1.28
C VAL A 105 -29.09 16.67 1.14
N ARG A 106 -29.82 15.96 2.02
CA ARG A 106 -30.00 14.51 1.97
C ARG A 106 -30.64 14.05 0.66
N ASP A 107 -31.73 14.73 0.25
CA ASP A 107 -32.47 14.36 -0.94
C ASP A 107 -31.63 14.55 -2.22
N VAL A 108 -30.86 15.66 -2.29
CA VAL A 108 -29.90 15.87 -3.38
C VAL A 108 -28.76 14.84 -3.34
N ALA A 109 -28.26 14.51 -2.13
CA ALA A 109 -27.21 13.49 -1.99
C ALA A 109 -27.68 12.12 -2.53
N HIS A 110 -28.94 11.76 -2.27
CA HIS A 110 -29.50 10.52 -2.80
C HIS A 110 -29.49 10.45 -4.32
N GLU A 111 -29.95 11.52 -4.98
CA GLU A 111 -29.95 11.62 -6.44
C GLU A 111 -28.53 11.48 -6.98
N VAL A 112 -27.59 12.30 -6.47
CA VAL A 112 -26.21 12.32 -6.93
C VAL A 112 -25.49 10.99 -6.70
N PHE A 113 -25.66 10.35 -5.54
CA PHE A 113 -25.04 9.04 -5.30
C PHE A 113 -25.61 7.95 -6.20
N LYS A 114 -26.91 7.96 -6.48
CA LYS A 114 -27.56 7.03 -7.40
C LYS A 114 -27.06 7.21 -8.84
N GLU A 115 -27.00 8.44 -9.31
CA GLU A 115 -26.48 8.77 -10.65
C GLU A 115 -25.00 8.40 -10.80
N THR A 116 -24.17 8.72 -9.80
CA THR A 116 -22.76 8.37 -9.77
C THR A 116 -22.58 6.85 -9.81
N ASN A 117 -23.36 6.12 -9.03
CA ASN A 117 -23.32 4.66 -8.98
C ASN A 117 -23.68 4.06 -10.35
N GLN A 118 -24.78 4.53 -10.95
CA GLN A 118 -25.22 4.10 -12.29
C GLN A 118 -24.16 4.39 -13.36
N LYS A 119 -23.55 5.58 -13.32
CA LYS A 119 -22.47 5.98 -14.27
C LYS A 119 -21.30 4.99 -14.22
N ILE A 120 -20.87 4.56 -13.04
CA ILE A 120 -19.78 3.59 -12.88
C ILE A 120 -20.21 2.21 -13.42
N VAL A 121 -21.40 1.75 -13.07
CA VAL A 121 -21.94 0.44 -13.51
C VAL A 121 -22.04 0.39 -15.04
N GLU A 122 -22.67 1.38 -15.66
CA GLU A 122 -22.83 1.45 -17.12
C GLU A 122 -21.48 1.50 -17.85
N ALA A 123 -20.51 2.23 -17.31
CA ALA A 123 -19.16 2.30 -17.87
C ALA A 123 -18.42 0.96 -17.79
N LEU A 124 -18.56 0.21 -16.69
CA LEU A 124 -18.01 -1.15 -16.56
C LEU A 124 -18.64 -2.12 -17.53
N GLU A 125 -19.98 -2.11 -17.64
CA GLU A 125 -20.73 -3.00 -18.54
C GLU A 125 -20.42 -2.71 -20.01
N THR A 126 -20.28 -1.43 -20.37
CA THR A 126 -19.90 -1.01 -21.73
C THR A 126 -18.53 -1.58 -22.14
N GLN A 127 -17.60 -1.74 -21.17
CA GLN A 127 -16.31 -2.36 -21.42
C GLN A 127 -16.28 -3.88 -21.15
N GLY A 128 -17.43 -4.51 -20.92
CA GLY A 128 -17.61 -5.96 -20.86
C GLY A 128 -17.34 -6.58 -19.49
N ALA A 129 -17.34 -5.80 -18.42
CA ALA A 129 -17.32 -6.30 -17.05
C ALA A 129 -18.72 -6.19 -16.43
N TYR A 130 -19.29 -7.32 -15.97
CA TYR A 130 -20.56 -7.28 -15.26
C TYR A 130 -20.43 -6.57 -13.94
N ALA A 131 -21.33 -5.65 -13.64
CA ALA A 131 -21.36 -4.88 -12.41
C ALA A 131 -22.78 -4.73 -11.88
N LYS A 132 -22.92 -4.59 -10.56
CA LYS A 132 -24.22 -4.33 -9.93
C LYS A 132 -24.12 -3.21 -8.92
N GLY A 133 -24.94 -2.19 -9.10
CA GLY A 133 -25.07 -1.07 -8.19
C GLY A 133 -25.80 -1.47 -6.91
N LEU A 134 -25.24 -1.11 -5.77
CA LEU A 134 -25.76 -1.32 -4.44
C LEU A 134 -25.90 0.04 -3.75
N VAL A 135 -27.06 0.69 -3.95
CA VAL A 135 -27.37 2.03 -3.41
C VAL A 135 -28.18 1.98 -2.13
N SER A 136 -28.62 0.79 -1.70
CA SER A 136 -29.45 0.62 -0.50
C SER A 136 -29.15 -0.71 0.20
N ASN A 137 -29.60 -0.80 1.47
CA ASN A 137 -29.57 -2.03 2.28
C ASN A 137 -28.18 -2.63 2.60
N ILE A 138 -27.11 -1.86 2.35
CA ILE A 138 -25.74 -2.28 2.74
C ILE A 138 -25.43 -1.82 4.16
N PHE A 139 -25.71 -0.55 4.48
CA PHE A 139 -25.36 0.05 5.77
C PHE A 139 -26.62 0.29 6.60
N GLN A 140 -26.77 -0.42 7.72
CA GLN A 140 -27.74 -0.10 8.74
C GLN A 140 -27.14 0.97 9.66
N CYS A 141 -27.83 2.09 9.84
CA CYS A 141 -27.31 3.26 10.53
C CYS A 141 -28.22 3.72 11.66
N ALA A 142 -27.65 4.59 12.51
CA ALA A 142 -28.37 5.44 13.46
C ALA A 142 -27.92 6.90 13.29
N ILE A 143 -28.72 7.85 13.73
CA ILE A 143 -28.31 9.25 13.86
C ILE A 143 -27.74 9.42 15.27
N ASP A 144 -26.40 9.57 15.37
CA ASP A 144 -25.71 9.72 16.65
C ASP A 144 -25.39 11.18 16.98
N ASP A 145 -25.22 12.02 15.97
CA ASP A 145 -24.88 13.44 16.11
C ASP A 145 -25.96 14.31 15.47
N PRO A 146 -26.85 14.92 16.31
CA PRO A 146 -27.92 15.80 15.82
C PRO A 146 -27.41 17.05 15.09
N ASP A 147 -26.19 17.54 15.38
CA ASP A 147 -25.60 18.71 14.73
C ASP A 147 -25.22 18.43 13.27
N LEU A 148 -25.03 17.17 12.91
CA LEU A 148 -24.79 16.74 11.54
C LEU A 148 -26.09 16.51 10.74
N GLY A 149 -27.23 16.45 11.39
CA GLY A 149 -28.56 16.20 10.77
C GLY A 149 -28.69 14.76 10.26
N TYR A 150 -29.08 14.58 8.99
CA TYR A 150 -29.30 13.26 8.37
C TYR A 150 -27.99 12.54 7.98
N VAL A 151 -27.02 12.52 8.88
CA VAL A 151 -25.76 11.76 8.74
C VAL A 151 -25.87 10.46 9.53
N GLY A 152 -25.54 9.35 8.87
CA GLY A 152 -25.61 8.02 9.45
C GLY A 152 -24.31 7.57 10.12
N SER A 153 -24.42 7.10 11.36
CA SER A 153 -23.40 6.28 12.03
C SER A 153 -23.71 4.81 11.78
N ILE A 154 -22.77 4.09 11.17
CA ILE A 154 -22.97 2.69 10.75
C ILE A 154 -22.99 1.79 11.97
N GLN A 155 -24.06 1.02 12.14
CA GLN A 155 -24.25 0.05 13.20
C GLN A 155 -23.95 -1.38 12.75
N SER A 156 -24.26 -1.68 11.48
CA SER A 156 -23.93 -2.97 10.86
C SER A 156 -23.86 -2.87 9.34
N VAL A 157 -23.15 -3.82 8.74
CA VAL A 157 -22.96 -3.95 7.28
C VAL A 157 -23.56 -5.27 6.81
N ASN A 158 -24.46 -5.21 5.84
CA ASN A 158 -25.03 -6.41 5.21
C ASN A 158 -24.11 -6.94 4.11
N ILE A 159 -23.23 -7.84 4.48
CA ILE A 159 -22.28 -8.46 3.55
C ILE A 159 -22.92 -9.53 2.64
N ASP A 160 -24.11 -10.03 2.97
CA ASP A 160 -24.77 -11.08 2.20
C ASP A 160 -25.11 -10.58 0.79
N LEU A 161 -25.64 -9.36 0.68
CA LEU A 161 -25.90 -8.73 -0.61
C LEU A 161 -24.63 -8.54 -1.47
N VAL A 162 -23.51 -8.23 -0.82
CA VAL A 162 -22.22 -8.11 -1.52
C VAL A 162 -21.76 -9.48 -2.02
N ASN A 163 -21.91 -10.53 -1.20
CA ASN A 163 -21.57 -11.89 -1.57
C ASN A 163 -22.44 -12.42 -2.72
N GLU A 164 -23.74 -12.18 -2.70
CA GLU A 164 -24.66 -12.55 -3.80
C GLU A 164 -24.23 -11.94 -5.14
N VAL A 165 -23.79 -10.69 -5.14
CA VAL A 165 -23.28 -10.02 -6.35
C VAL A 165 -21.98 -10.67 -6.84
N LEU A 166 -21.04 -10.95 -5.92
CA LEU A 166 -19.78 -11.63 -6.27
C LEU A 166 -20.00 -13.05 -6.80
N GLU A 167 -20.97 -13.79 -6.25
CA GLU A 167 -21.36 -15.14 -6.69
C GLU A 167 -22.04 -15.12 -8.06
N SER A 168 -22.73 -14.05 -8.42
CA SER A 168 -23.28 -13.84 -9.77
C SER A 168 -22.26 -13.40 -10.82
N ASP A 169 -20.96 -13.48 -10.51
CA ASP A 169 -19.84 -13.10 -11.37
C ASP A 169 -19.78 -11.59 -11.69
N SER A 170 -20.38 -10.74 -10.85
CA SER A 170 -20.47 -9.30 -11.03
C SER A 170 -19.61 -8.54 -10.01
N ILE A 171 -19.20 -7.32 -10.36
CA ILE A 171 -18.48 -6.38 -9.49
C ILE A 171 -19.52 -5.59 -8.67
N PRO A 172 -19.55 -5.67 -7.33
CA PRO A 172 -20.42 -4.83 -6.53
C PRO A 172 -19.90 -3.38 -6.48
N VAL A 173 -20.76 -2.43 -6.83
CA VAL A 173 -20.51 -0.98 -6.79
C VAL A 173 -21.40 -0.37 -5.72
N ILE A 174 -20.83 0.07 -4.61
CA ILE A 174 -21.56 0.47 -3.39
C ILE A 174 -21.55 2.00 -3.26
N ALA A 175 -22.71 2.60 -3.05
CA ALA A 175 -22.85 3.99 -2.67
C ALA A 175 -22.78 4.14 -1.12
N PRO A 176 -22.21 5.25 -0.58
CA PRO A 176 -22.11 5.48 0.86
C PRO A 176 -23.41 6.04 1.42
N MET A 177 -24.43 5.22 1.39
CA MET A 177 -25.79 5.54 1.85
C MET A 177 -26.26 4.54 2.88
N GLY A 178 -26.72 5.04 4.02
CA GLY A 178 -27.26 4.24 5.11
C GLY A 178 -28.75 4.40 5.29
N PHE A 179 -29.32 3.52 6.09
CA PHE A 179 -30.74 3.51 6.40
C PHE A 179 -30.95 3.32 7.90
N GLN A 180 -31.87 4.14 8.44
CA GLN A 180 -32.46 3.95 9.75
C GLN A 180 -33.96 3.72 9.55
N SER A 181 -34.40 2.47 9.75
CA SER A 181 -35.80 2.07 9.40
C SER A 181 -36.09 2.33 7.91
N SER A 182 -36.91 3.32 7.58
CA SER A 182 -37.22 3.74 6.20
C SER A 182 -36.55 5.04 5.80
N GLU A 183 -35.83 5.68 6.72
CA GLU A 183 -35.15 6.94 6.44
C GLU A 183 -33.73 6.69 5.90
N MET A 184 -33.39 7.42 4.86
CA MET A 184 -32.10 7.38 4.24
C MET A 184 -31.16 8.39 4.91
N LEU A 185 -29.91 8.00 5.07
CA LEU A 185 -28.89 8.79 5.73
C LEU A 185 -27.65 8.92 4.83
N ASN A 186 -27.07 10.10 4.78
CA ASN A 186 -25.80 10.33 4.14
C ASN A 186 -24.68 9.75 5.00
N ILE A 187 -23.69 9.09 4.39
CA ILE A 187 -22.50 8.57 5.06
C ILE A 187 -21.27 9.13 4.39
N ASN A 188 -20.28 9.52 5.19
CA ASN A 188 -18.96 9.84 4.64
C ASN A 188 -18.33 8.58 4.02
N ALA A 189 -17.91 8.67 2.76
CA ALA A 189 -17.40 7.53 2.00
C ALA A 189 -16.15 6.89 2.62
N ASP A 190 -15.30 7.66 3.30
CA ASP A 190 -14.11 7.11 3.97
C ASP A 190 -14.53 6.31 5.22
N ILE A 191 -15.53 6.78 5.99
CA ILE A 191 -16.11 6.05 7.12
C ILE A 191 -16.81 4.76 6.63
N ALA A 192 -17.63 4.86 5.57
CA ALA A 192 -18.29 3.71 4.97
C ALA A 192 -17.29 2.65 4.50
N THR A 193 -16.15 3.10 3.93
CA THR A 193 -15.06 2.19 3.52
C THR A 193 -14.45 1.47 4.71
N VAL A 194 -14.18 2.15 5.80
CA VAL A 194 -13.62 1.55 7.02
C VAL A 194 -14.52 0.45 7.54
N GLU A 195 -15.82 0.72 7.69
CA GLU A 195 -16.78 -0.25 8.22
C GLU A 195 -17.02 -1.43 7.25
N LEU A 196 -17.02 -1.16 5.92
CA LEU A 196 -17.10 -2.20 4.90
C LEU A 196 -15.86 -3.11 4.95
N VAL A 197 -14.65 -2.53 5.06
CA VAL A 197 -13.40 -3.29 5.15
C VAL A 197 -13.35 -4.13 6.42
N LYS A 198 -13.81 -3.60 7.56
CA LYS A 198 -13.92 -4.37 8.82
C LYS A 198 -14.84 -5.59 8.67
N ALA A 199 -16.01 -5.39 8.04
CA ALA A 199 -17.00 -6.44 7.86
C ALA A 199 -16.55 -7.53 6.88
N ILE A 200 -15.86 -7.16 5.79
CA ILE A 200 -15.43 -8.07 4.73
C ILE A 200 -14.08 -8.74 5.06
N ASN A 201 -13.22 -8.04 5.81
CA ASN A 201 -11.85 -8.48 6.10
C ASN A 201 -11.06 -8.86 4.83
N PRO A 202 -10.91 -7.93 3.86
CA PRO A 202 -10.26 -8.20 2.59
C PRO A 202 -8.74 -8.32 2.75
N TYR A 203 -8.09 -8.91 1.75
CA TYR A 203 -6.63 -8.94 1.68
C TYR A 203 -6.00 -7.54 1.55
N LYS A 204 -6.63 -6.67 0.75
CA LYS A 204 -6.23 -5.27 0.57
C LYS A 204 -7.41 -4.31 0.70
N ALA A 205 -7.13 -3.15 1.27
CA ALA A 205 -7.96 -1.95 1.12
C ALA A 205 -7.19 -0.95 0.25
N ILE A 206 -7.84 -0.42 -0.80
CA ILE A 206 -7.19 0.46 -1.78
C ILE A 206 -7.98 1.76 -1.85
N PHE A 207 -7.29 2.88 -1.73
CA PHE A 207 -7.84 4.22 -1.86
C PHE A 207 -7.34 4.83 -3.17
N LEU A 208 -8.23 4.96 -4.14
CA LEU A 208 -7.93 5.64 -5.39
C LEU A 208 -8.13 7.14 -5.22
N SER A 209 -7.11 7.90 -5.55
CA SER A 209 -7.11 9.36 -5.50
C SER A 209 -6.32 9.94 -6.67
N GLU A 210 -6.59 11.19 -7.03
CA GLU A 210 -5.87 11.90 -8.09
C GLU A 210 -4.40 12.14 -7.77
N THR A 211 -4.05 12.25 -6.48
CA THR A 211 -2.67 12.48 -6.06
C THR A 211 -1.82 11.21 -6.04
N GLY A 212 -2.44 10.04 -6.10
CA GLY A 212 -1.75 8.75 -6.22
C GLY A 212 -0.92 8.30 -5.01
N GLY A 213 -0.89 9.05 -3.89
CA GLY A 213 -0.12 8.65 -2.72
C GLY A 213 0.12 9.78 -1.73
N ILE A 214 1.01 9.55 -0.79
CA ILE A 214 1.48 10.54 0.20
C ILE A 214 2.86 11.03 -0.22
N PHE A 215 3.01 12.35 -0.29
CA PHE A 215 4.25 13.01 -0.71
C PHE A 215 4.93 13.66 0.49
N ASN A 216 6.27 13.60 0.54
CA ASN A 216 7.06 14.27 1.55
C ASN A 216 7.18 15.80 1.27
N LYS A 217 7.87 16.51 2.15
CA LYS A 217 8.09 17.98 2.03
C LYS A 217 8.81 18.42 0.75
N THR A 218 9.49 17.52 0.05
CA THR A 218 10.19 17.80 -1.22
C THR A 218 9.36 17.43 -2.45
N GLY A 219 8.10 16.99 -2.27
CA GLY A 219 7.23 16.56 -3.35
C GLY A 219 7.55 15.15 -3.89
N GLN A 220 8.33 14.37 -3.17
CA GLN A 220 8.62 12.99 -3.54
C GLN A 220 7.60 12.04 -2.90
N LEU A 221 7.13 11.06 -3.68
CA LEU A 221 6.25 10.02 -3.18
C LEU A 221 6.91 9.20 -2.07
N ILE A 222 6.18 8.97 -0.99
CA ILE A 222 6.55 8.02 0.07
C ILE A 222 6.00 6.65 -0.32
N PRO A 223 6.82 5.72 -0.79
CA PRO A 223 6.31 4.46 -1.37
C PRO A 223 5.78 3.49 -0.31
N ASN A 224 6.33 3.55 0.91
CA ASN A 224 5.93 2.66 2.01
C ASN A 224 5.88 3.42 3.32
N ILE A 225 4.86 3.17 4.13
CA ILE A 225 4.73 3.68 5.50
C ILE A 225 4.54 2.49 6.44
N ASN A 226 5.46 2.36 7.40
CA ASN A 226 5.37 1.44 8.51
C ASN A 226 4.79 2.19 9.72
N LEU A 227 3.51 2.00 10.00
CA LEU A 227 2.83 2.72 11.09
C LEU A 227 3.45 2.47 12.46
N THR A 228 4.05 1.31 12.69
CA THR A 228 4.70 1.00 13.98
C THR A 228 5.95 1.87 14.21
N LEU A 229 6.62 2.29 13.14
CA LEU A 229 7.89 3.03 13.21
C LEU A 229 7.72 4.52 12.93
N GLU A 230 6.81 4.87 12.01
CA GLU A 230 6.80 6.19 11.34
C GLU A 230 5.56 7.03 11.67
N TYR A 231 4.52 6.44 12.30
CA TYR A 231 3.24 7.14 12.50
C TYR A 231 3.37 8.43 13.30
N GLU A 232 4.02 8.37 14.47
CA GLU A 232 4.17 9.55 15.34
C GLU A 232 5.04 10.64 14.70
N GLU A 233 6.08 10.24 13.97
CA GLU A 233 6.96 11.16 13.23
C GLU A 233 6.17 11.87 12.13
N LEU A 234 5.40 11.12 11.32
CA LEU A 234 4.59 11.68 10.25
C LEU A 234 3.48 12.61 10.78
N MET A 235 2.84 12.24 11.89
CA MET A 235 1.81 13.09 12.49
C MET A 235 2.35 14.40 13.08
N ALA A 236 3.62 14.44 13.46
CA ALA A 236 4.31 15.65 13.94
C ALA A 236 4.73 16.59 12.79
N GLU A 237 4.81 16.08 11.56
CA GLU A 237 5.26 16.87 10.41
C GLU A 237 4.28 17.99 10.02
N GLU A 238 4.78 19.21 9.82
CA GLU A 238 3.96 20.36 9.45
C GLU A 238 3.50 20.33 7.99
N TRP A 239 4.30 19.72 7.09
CA TRP A 239 3.97 19.59 5.67
C TRP A 239 2.79 18.63 5.42
N LEU A 240 2.49 17.75 6.37
CA LEU A 240 1.34 16.84 6.27
C LEU A 240 0.08 17.61 6.67
N HIS A 241 -0.66 18.12 5.68
CA HIS A 241 -1.85 18.94 5.92
C HIS A 241 -3.00 18.13 6.58
N SER A 242 -3.93 18.84 7.21
CA SER A 242 -5.00 18.28 8.06
C SER A 242 -5.83 17.16 7.40
N GLY A 243 -6.17 17.29 6.13
CA GLY A 243 -6.92 16.25 5.40
C GLY A 243 -6.14 14.95 5.23
N MET A 244 -4.81 15.02 5.02
CA MET A 244 -3.97 13.83 4.92
C MET A 244 -3.69 13.23 6.29
N LYS A 245 -3.52 14.05 7.33
CA LYS A 245 -3.42 13.56 8.73
C LYS A 245 -4.67 12.78 9.13
N LEU A 246 -5.86 13.32 8.84
CA LEU A 246 -7.10 12.62 9.11
C LEU A 246 -7.19 11.28 8.36
N LYS A 247 -6.83 11.25 7.08
CA LYS A 247 -6.79 10.01 6.28
C LYS A 247 -5.84 8.98 6.89
N LEU A 248 -4.63 9.41 7.32
CA LEU A 248 -3.66 8.52 7.95
C LEU A 248 -4.15 7.98 9.30
N GLN A 249 -4.86 8.79 10.10
CA GLN A 249 -5.53 8.37 11.33
C GLN A 249 -6.60 7.29 11.06
N GLN A 250 -7.43 7.48 10.05
CA GLN A 250 -8.46 6.52 9.66
C GLN A 250 -7.85 5.21 9.17
N ILE A 251 -6.78 5.29 8.36
CA ILE A 251 -6.05 4.11 7.88
C ILE A 251 -5.40 3.37 9.05
N LYS A 252 -4.82 4.10 10.02
CA LYS A 252 -4.26 3.48 11.22
C LYS A 252 -5.33 2.75 12.02
N ALA A 253 -6.44 3.41 12.33
CA ALA A 253 -7.56 2.81 13.05
C ALA A 253 -8.11 1.56 12.34
N LEU A 254 -8.14 1.57 11.01
CA LEU A 254 -8.52 0.42 10.20
C LEU A 254 -7.52 -0.72 10.33
N LEU A 255 -6.23 -0.44 10.18
CA LEU A 255 -5.17 -1.45 10.27
C LEU A 255 -5.01 -1.99 11.70
N ASP A 256 -5.31 -1.19 12.74
CA ASP A 256 -5.34 -1.65 14.13
C ASP A 256 -6.41 -2.74 14.37
N TYR A 257 -7.49 -2.71 13.58
CA TYR A 257 -8.57 -3.70 13.63
C TYR A 257 -8.28 -4.95 12.79
N LEU A 258 -7.61 -4.79 11.65
CA LEU A 258 -7.37 -5.87 10.68
C LEU A 258 -6.18 -6.77 11.09
N PRO A 259 -6.10 -7.99 10.54
CA PRO A 259 -4.89 -8.81 10.70
C PRO A 259 -3.63 -8.08 10.26
N ARG A 260 -2.51 -8.34 10.93
CA ARG A 260 -1.21 -7.70 10.60
C ARG A 260 -0.73 -7.93 9.16
N THR A 261 -1.30 -8.90 8.47
CA THR A 261 -1.06 -9.16 7.05
C THR A 261 -1.79 -8.20 6.12
N ALA A 262 -2.82 -7.51 6.62
CA ALA A 262 -3.56 -6.54 5.85
C ALA A 262 -2.72 -5.31 5.52
N SER A 263 -3.07 -4.65 4.42
CA SER A 263 -2.42 -3.42 3.98
C SER A 263 -3.44 -2.48 3.33
N VAL A 264 -3.13 -1.20 3.42
CA VAL A 264 -3.84 -0.14 2.71
C VAL A 264 -2.90 0.44 1.66
N SER A 265 -3.37 0.61 0.44
CA SER A 265 -2.63 1.31 -0.62
C SER A 265 -3.39 2.57 -1.03
N ILE A 266 -2.64 3.66 -1.27
CA ILE A 266 -3.16 4.88 -1.91
C ILE A 266 -2.48 4.98 -3.27
N THR A 267 -3.25 5.02 -4.37
CA THR A 267 -2.70 5.08 -5.72
C THR A 267 -3.66 5.79 -6.69
N GLU A 268 -3.20 6.08 -7.90
CA GLU A 268 -4.04 6.55 -9.01
C GLU A 268 -4.70 5.38 -9.74
N PRO A 269 -5.84 5.59 -10.40
CA PRO A 269 -6.52 4.55 -11.18
C PRO A 269 -5.62 3.86 -12.21
N ILE A 270 -4.90 4.61 -13.03
CA ILE A 270 -4.02 4.08 -14.09
C ILE A 270 -2.89 3.20 -13.52
N ASN A 271 -2.47 3.46 -12.31
CA ASN A 271 -1.38 2.77 -11.65
C ASN A 271 -1.82 1.52 -10.85
N LEU A 272 -3.12 1.27 -10.74
CA LEU A 272 -3.68 0.18 -9.95
C LEU A 272 -3.09 -1.20 -10.30
N PRO A 273 -2.91 -1.58 -11.57
CA PRO A 273 -2.26 -2.86 -11.92
C PRO A 273 -0.82 -2.96 -11.42
N LYS A 274 -0.03 -1.89 -11.56
CA LYS A 274 1.35 -1.86 -11.08
C LYS A 274 1.43 -1.96 -9.56
N GLU A 275 0.55 -1.25 -8.84
CA GLU A 275 0.44 -1.31 -7.37
C GLU A 275 0.12 -2.72 -6.87
N LEU A 276 -0.72 -3.45 -7.59
CA LEU A 276 -1.17 -4.78 -7.18
C LEU A 276 -0.20 -5.91 -7.52
N PHE A 277 0.48 -5.83 -8.65
CA PHE A 277 1.22 -6.95 -9.23
C PHE A 277 2.72 -6.81 -9.18
N THR A 278 3.26 -5.75 -8.56
CA THR A 278 4.71 -5.58 -8.39
C THR A 278 5.10 -5.36 -6.92
N ASP A 279 6.27 -5.85 -6.54
CA ASP A 279 6.84 -5.65 -5.19
C ASP A 279 7.18 -4.18 -4.93
N SER A 280 7.48 -3.41 -5.98
CA SER A 280 7.80 -1.98 -5.89
C SER A 280 6.57 -1.09 -5.74
N GLY A 281 5.40 -1.56 -6.20
CA GLY A 281 4.18 -0.75 -6.23
C GLY A 281 4.27 0.50 -7.11
N SER A 282 3.31 1.41 -6.96
CA SER A 282 3.29 2.71 -7.67
C SER A 282 2.56 3.81 -6.90
N GLY A 283 2.23 3.53 -5.65
CA GLY A 283 1.56 4.46 -4.75
C GLY A 283 2.22 4.45 -3.37
N THR A 284 1.46 4.76 -2.35
CA THR A 284 1.87 4.62 -0.95
C THR A 284 1.26 3.37 -0.34
N LEU A 285 2.09 2.39 0.00
CA LEU A 285 1.67 1.20 0.74
C LEU A 285 1.79 1.46 2.24
N ILE A 286 0.69 1.32 2.97
CA ILE A 286 0.62 1.54 4.41
C ILE A 286 0.32 0.23 5.11
N LYS A 287 1.12 -0.11 6.11
CA LYS A 287 0.97 -1.32 6.94
C LYS A 287 1.25 -1.02 8.40
N HIS A 288 0.79 -1.89 9.28
CA HIS A 288 1.30 -1.91 10.65
C HIS A 288 2.82 -2.04 10.68
N GLY A 289 3.36 -2.91 9.83
CA GLY A 289 4.77 -3.24 9.83
C GLY A 289 5.23 -3.97 11.09
N TYR A 290 6.51 -4.00 11.27
CA TYR A 290 7.17 -4.68 12.38
C TYR A 290 8.21 -3.74 12.99
N SER A 291 8.35 -3.78 14.31
CA SER A 291 9.44 -3.09 14.99
C SER A 291 10.80 -3.68 14.59
N VAL A 292 11.82 -2.86 14.71
CA VAL A 292 13.21 -3.24 14.44
C VAL A 292 13.99 -3.16 15.73
N ALA A 293 14.61 -4.27 16.10
CA ALA A 293 15.54 -4.32 17.22
C ALA A 293 16.98 -4.12 16.73
N GLN A 294 17.78 -3.38 17.51
CA GLN A 294 19.21 -3.19 17.30
C GLN A 294 19.98 -4.06 18.30
N HIS A 295 20.88 -4.90 17.79
CA HIS A 295 21.74 -5.77 18.59
C HIS A 295 23.20 -5.35 18.37
N LYS A 296 23.77 -4.58 19.31
CA LYS A 296 25.15 -4.06 19.23
C LYS A 296 26.21 -5.15 19.39
N ILE A 297 25.89 -6.17 20.17
CA ILE A 297 26.70 -7.39 20.33
C ILE A 297 25.69 -8.52 20.20
N PRO A 298 25.58 -9.15 19.02
CA PRO A 298 24.57 -10.17 18.77
C PRO A 298 24.86 -11.42 19.60
N ASP A 299 23.87 -11.84 20.42
CA ASP A 299 23.88 -13.12 21.11
C ASP A 299 23.69 -14.29 20.13
N GLN A 300 23.84 -15.50 20.62
CA GLN A 300 23.75 -16.69 19.78
C GLN A 300 22.40 -16.82 19.07
N GLU A 301 21.28 -16.50 19.74
CA GLU A 301 19.95 -16.55 19.13
C GLU A 301 19.84 -15.55 17.96
N THR A 302 20.33 -14.34 18.15
CA THR A 302 20.37 -13.30 17.10
C THR A 302 21.25 -13.74 15.92
N GLN A 303 22.42 -14.34 16.19
CA GLN A 303 23.32 -14.86 15.16
C GLN A 303 22.66 -15.96 14.32
N GLU A 304 21.98 -16.92 14.96
CA GLU A 304 21.26 -18.01 14.30
C GLU A 304 20.14 -17.49 13.39
N HIS A 305 19.32 -16.56 13.89
CA HIS A 305 18.27 -15.92 13.08
C HIS A 305 18.85 -15.11 11.91
N PHE A 306 19.91 -14.35 12.17
CA PHE A 306 20.61 -13.60 11.13
C PHE A 306 21.13 -14.53 10.03
N LYS A 307 21.86 -15.60 10.41
CA LYS A 307 22.37 -16.61 9.47
C LYS A 307 21.25 -17.15 8.60
N LYS A 308 20.14 -17.59 9.21
CA LYS A 308 18.98 -18.13 8.48
C LYS A 308 18.40 -17.13 7.47
N ILE A 309 18.23 -15.86 7.86
CA ILE A 309 17.70 -14.83 6.97
C ILE A 309 18.65 -14.59 5.79
N ILE A 310 19.96 -14.47 6.06
CA ILE A 310 20.97 -14.20 5.03
C ILE A 310 21.09 -15.37 4.07
N GLU A 311 21.21 -16.59 4.56
CA GLU A 311 21.32 -17.78 3.71
C GLU A 311 20.10 -17.97 2.82
N THR A 312 18.89 -17.74 3.35
CA THR A 312 17.63 -17.77 2.58
C THR A 312 17.59 -16.67 1.52
N SER A 313 18.02 -15.45 1.88
CA SER A 313 17.95 -14.27 0.99
C SER A 313 18.97 -14.32 -0.13
N PHE A 314 20.18 -14.79 0.15
CA PHE A 314 21.31 -14.82 -0.77
C PHE A 314 21.45 -16.18 -1.51
N ARG A 315 20.72 -17.21 -1.07
CA ARG A 315 20.80 -18.58 -1.60
C ARG A 315 22.22 -19.15 -1.57
N GLY A 316 22.93 -18.93 -0.46
CA GLY A 316 24.29 -19.38 -0.21
C GLY A 316 24.54 -19.51 1.28
N ASN A 317 25.66 -20.05 1.69
CA ASN A 317 26.00 -20.27 3.08
C ASN A 317 26.83 -19.09 3.62
N LEU A 318 26.47 -18.59 4.80
CA LEU A 318 27.27 -17.61 5.52
C LEU A 318 28.51 -18.31 6.09
N VAL A 319 29.70 -17.73 5.85
CA VAL A 319 30.95 -18.30 6.39
C VAL A 319 30.93 -18.30 7.93
N ASP A 320 31.44 -19.35 8.54
CA ASP A 320 31.41 -19.50 10.02
C ASP A 320 32.17 -18.38 10.73
N SER A 321 33.25 -17.88 10.13
CA SER A 321 34.05 -16.76 10.64
C SER A 321 33.33 -15.38 10.62
N PHE A 322 32.10 -15.29 10.12
CA PHE A 322 31.38 -14.01 10.07
C PHE A 322 31.16 -13.38 11.45
N PHE A 323 31.07 -14.20 12.48
CA PHE A 323 30.85 -13.79 13.87
C PHE A 323 32.09 -13.92 14.77
N ASP A 324 33.28 -14.09 14.21
CA ASP A 324 34.52 -14.25 15.01
C ASP A 324 34.84 -12.98 15.84
N ASP A 325 34.44 -11.80 15.33
CA ASP A 325 34.48 -10.53 16.06
C ASP A 325 33.08 -9.89 16.19
N PRO A 326 32.23 -10.42 17.06
CA PRO A 326 30.86 -9.90 17.23
C PRO A 326 30.82 -8.48 17.81
N GLY A 327 31.91 -7.99 18.42
CA GLY A 327 32.01 -6.65 18.99
C GLY A 327 32.06 -5.55 17.93
N SER A 328 32.49 -5.87 16.73
CA SER A 328 32.50 -4.95 15.58
C SER A 328 31.17 -4.90 14.85
N LEU A 329 30.26 -5.86 15.06
CA LEU A 329 28.99 -6.00 14.35
C LEU A 329 27.84 -5.36 15.10
N ASN A 330 27.01 -4.66 14.36
CA ASN A 330 25.72 -4.15 14.83
C ASN A 330 24.62 -4.68 13.93
N ILE A 331 23.74 -5.52 14.46
CA ILE A 331 22.68 -6.17 13.71
C ILE A 331 21.35 -5.48 14.01
N PHE A 332 20.68 -5.02 12.95
CA PHE A 332 19.28 -4.65 12.96
C PHE A 332 18.47 -5.85 12.51
N MET A 333 17.38 -6.14 13.21
CA MET A 333 16.51 -7.27 12.88
C MET A 333 15.04 -6.91 13.11
N THR A 334 14.18 -7.23 12.16
CA THR A 334 12.73 -7.07 12.34
C THR A 334 12.20 -8.06 13.38
N SER A 335 11.22 -7.66 14.18
CA SER A 335 10.60 -8.53 15.21
C SER A 335 9.98 -9.81 14.64
N CYS A 336 9.59 -9.82 13.36
CA CYS A 336 9.14 -11.03 12.68
C CYS A 336 10.27 -11.94 12.16
N LYS A 337 11.54 -11.55 12.35
CA LYS A 337 12.72 -12.32 11.94
C LYS A 337 12.74 -12.69 10.44
N ARG A 338 12.30 -11.76 9.57
CA ARG A 338 12.24 -11.94 8.12
C ARG A 338 13.08 -10.93 7.33
N ALA A 339 13.63 -9.90 8.01
CA ALA A 339 14.58 -8.95 7.43
C ALA A 339 15.68 -8.61 8.44
N THR A 340 16.89 -8.39 7.94
CA THR A 340 18.06 -8.04 8.76
C THR A 340 19.06 -7.17 8.00
N ILE A 341 19.76 -6.30 8.74
CA ILE A 341 20.94 -5.54 8.26
C ILE A 341 22.07 -5.77 9.26
N ALA A 342 23.29 -6.04 8.75
CA ALA A 342 24.51 -6.03 9.56
C ALA A 342 25.40 -4.86 9.15
N ILE A 343 25.79 -4.07 10.14
CA ILE A 343 26.79 -2.99 10.00
C ILE A 343 28.06 -3.44 10.69
N SER A 344 29.18 -3.40 9.96
CA SER A 344 30.53 -3.58 10.52
C SER A 344 31.10 -2.19 10.83
N ASN A 345 31.69 -2.07 12.01
CA ASN A 345 32.38 -0.88 12.50
C ASN A 345 33.92 -1.06 12.47
N ASP A 346 34.45 -2.01 11.70
CA ASP A 346 35.89 -2.30 11.58
C ASP A 346 36.65 -1.22 10.82
N PHE A 347 35.95 -0.30 10.20
CA PHE A 347 36.53 0.77 9.40
C PHE A 347 36.08 2.14 9.91
N SER A 348 36.79 3.18 9.51
CA SER A 348 36.50 4.58 9.95
C SER A 348 35.11 5.08 9.59
N VAL A 349 34.52 4.54 8.54
CA VAL A 349 33.13 4.75 8.14
C VAL A 349 32.38 3.41 8.28
N PRO A 350 31.18 3.38 8.86
CA PRO A 350 30.40 2.15 9.00
C PRO A 350 30.11 1.49 7.63
N TYR A 351 30.37 0.19 7.57
CA TYR A 351 30.15 -0.62 6.37
C TYR A 351 28.92 -1.51 6.52
N MET A 352 27.93 -1.37 5.64
CA MET A 352 26.82 -2.31 5.60
C MET A 352 27.25 -3.59 4.88
N ASP A 353 27.55 -4.62 5.66
CA ASP A 353 28.04 -5.91 5.16
C ASP A 353 26.92 -6.74 4.53
N LYS A 354 25.77 -6.81 5.19
CA LYS A 354 24.62 -7.58 4.75
C LYS A 354 23.33 -6.79 4.85
N PHE A 355 22.47 -6.98 3.87
CA PHE A 355 21.07 -6.57 3.91
C PHE A 355 20.23 -7.70 3.29
N GLY A 356 19.46 -8.40 4.10
CA GLY A 356 18.65 -9.54 3.69
C GLY A 356 17.18 -9.38 4.02
N VAL A 357 16.32 -9.71 3.06
CA VAL A 357 14.87 -9.89 3.23
C VAL A 357 14.52 -11.21 2.58
N ILE A 358 13.89 -12.13 3.33
CA ILE A 358 13.53 -13.44 2.77
C ILE A 358 12.57 -13.28 1.59
N PRO A 359 12.61 -14.17 0.58
CA PRO A 359 11.83 -14.04 -0.65
C PRO A 359 10.32 -13.86 -0.42
N GLU A 360 9.75 -14.56 0.58
CA GLU A 360 8.33 -14.55 0.92
C GLU A 360 7.87 -13.18 1.47
N ALA A 361 8.80 -12.41 2.05
CA ALA A 361 8.54 -11.11 2.66
C ALA A 361 8.83 -9.91 1.74
N LYS A 362 9.28 -10.16 0.52
CA LYS A 362 9.48 -9.07 -0.48
C LYS A 362 8.14 -8.43 -0.83
N GLY A 363 8.14 -7.11 -1.00
CA GLY A 363 6.93 -6.33 -1.23
C GLY A 363 6.11 -6.04 0.04
N GLU A 364 6.57 -6.49 1.22
CA GLU A 364 5.89 -6.19 2.49
C GLU A 364 6.39 -4.90 3.18
N GLY A 365 7.33 -4.17 2.60
CA GLY A 365 7.89 -2.94 3.19
C GLY A 365 8.95 -3.16 4.28
N LEU A 366 9.29 -4.43 4.62
CA LEU A 366 10.27 -4.73 5.67
C LEU A 366 11.65 -4.14 5.39
N GLY A 367 12.08 -4.19 4.13
CA GLY A 367 13.37 -3.65 3.70
C GLY A 367 13.45 -2.14 3.92
N ALA A 368 12.41 -1.39 3.56
CA ALA A 368 12.36 0.05 3.77
C ALA A 368 12.35 0.41 5.26
N GLY A 369 11.53 -0.28 6.07
CA GLY A 369 11.45 -0.03 7.50
C GLY A 369 12.78 -0.28 8.23
N ILE A 370 13.44 -1.41 7.96
CA ILE A 370 14.74 -1.70 8.61
C ILE A 370 15.85 -0.77 8.12
N TRP A 371 15.82 -0.36 6.86
CA TRP A 371 16.71 0.66 6.32
C TRP A 371 16.54 2.00 7.03
N HIS A 372 15.30 2.44 7.20
CA HIS A 372 14.98 3.69 7.91
C HIS A 372 15.53 3.70 9.35
N GLU A 373 15.31 2.63 10.12
CA GLU A 373 15.82 2.52 11.48
C GLU A 373 17.36 2.46 11.54
N MET A 374 18.00 1.76 10.61
CA MET A 374 19.45 1.75 10.49
C MET A 374 20.00 3.15 10.19
N ARG A 375 19.34 3.91 9.32
CA ARG A 375 19.77 5.27 8.94
C ARG A 375 19.66 6.28 10.08
N LYS A 376 18.73 6.11 11.03
CA LYS A 376 18.67 6.93 12.25
C LYS A 376 19.95 6.81 13.09
N VAL A 377 20.54 5.62 13.11
CA VAL A 377 21.77 5.34 13.88
C VAL A 377 23.02 5.64 13.07
N TYR A 378 23.01 5.34 11.79
CA TYR A 378 24.15 5.46 10.87
C TYR A 378 23.85 6.46 9.73
N PRO A 379 24.00 7.78 9.97
CA PRO A 379 23.82 8.80 8.95
C PRO A 379 24.87 8.74 7.83
N GLN A 380 26.01 8.12 8.08
CA GLN A 380 27.06 7.83 7.10
C GLN A 380 27.23 6.33 6.99
N VAL A 381 27.17 5.79 5.79
CA VAL A 381 27.33 4.35 5.53
C VAL A 381 27.72 4.11 4.08
N PHE A 382 28.53 3.09 3.84
CA PHE A 382 28.83 2.60 2.50
C PHE A 382 28.63 1.09 2.41
N TRP A 383 28.41 0.60 1.20
CA TRP A 383 28.18 -0.83 0.95
C TRP A 383 28.55 -1.24 -0.48
N ARG A 384 28.59 -2.53 -0.73
CA ARG A 384 28.75 -3.09 -2.07
C ARG A 384 27.62 -4.03 -2.45
N SER A 385 27.37 -4.15 -3.73
CA SER A 385 26.39 -5.09 -4.30
C SER A 385 26.89 -5.69 -5.60
N ARG A 386 26.45 -6.90 -5.94
CA ARG A 386 26.73 -7.49 -7.25
C ARG A 386 26.07 -6.68 -8.36
N PRO A 387 26.69 -6.56 -9.56
CA PRO A 387 26.13 -5.78 -10.68
C PRO A 387 24.70 -6.21 -11.05
N ASN A 388 24.41 -7.51 -11.03
CA ASN A 388 23.13 -8.08 -11.43
C ASN A 388 22.13 -8.23 -10.27
N ASN A 389 22.38 -7.61 -9.13
CA ASN A 389 21.46 -7.71 -7.99
C ASN A 389 20.23 -6.79 -8.21
N PRO A 390 19.00 -7.32 -8.20
CA PRO A 390 17.78 -6.53 -8.43
C PRO A 390 17.61 -5.36 -7.45
N ILE A 391 18.17 -5.44 -6.23
CA ILE A 391 18.13 -4.38 -5.23
C ILE A 391 18.90 -3.12 -5.66
N ASN A 392 19.75 -3.18 -6.67
CA ASN A 392 20.56 -2.05 -7.12
C ASN A 392 19.71 -0.85 -7.55
N ASN A 393 18.49 -1.06 -8.05
CA ASN A 393 17.57 0.02 -8.37
C ASN A 393 17.19 0.82 -7.10
N PHE A 394 16.89 0.13 -6.00
CA PHE A 394 16.67 0.75 -4.71
C PHE A 394 17.92 1.48 -4.21
N TYR A 395 19.09 0.86 -4.25
CA TYR A 395 20.34 1.48 -3.82
C TYR A 395 20.66 2.74 -4.61
N THR A 396 20.45 2.72 -5.93
CA THR A 396 20.67 3.89 -6.80
C THR A 396 19.71 5.05 -6.47
N SER A 397 18.49 4.75 -6.03
CA SER A 397 17.51 5.79 -5.69
C SER A 397 17.76 6.46 -4.34
N ILE A 398 18.55 5.83 -3.45
CA ILE A 398 18.79 6.33 -2.09
C ILE A 398 20.24 6.75 -1.82
N CYS A 399 21.21 6.34 -2.65
CA CYS A 399 22.62 6.69 -2.47
C CYS A 399 22.90 8.13 -2.93
N GLU A 400 23.90 8.76 -2.32
CA GLU A 400 24.46 10.04 -2.79
C GLU A 400 25.55 9.86 -3.84
N GLY A 401 26.16 8.67 -3.90
CA GLY A 401 27.12 8.32 -4.91
C GLY A 401 27.32 6.82 -5.10
N CYS A 402 27.77 6.47 -6.28
CA CYS A 402 28.04 5.08 -6.67
C CYS A 402 29.23 4.99 -7.59
N GLN A 403 30.10 4.01 -7.35
CA GLN A 403 31.15 3.59 -8.29
C GLN A 403 30.87 2.18 -8.78
N LYS A 404 30.73 2.02 -10.10
CA LYS A 404 30.51 0.74 -10.76
C LYS A 404 31.85 0.13 -11.17
N GLN A 405 32.08 -1.12 -10.81
CA GLN A 405 33.19 -1.94 -11.20
C GLN A 405 32.71 -3.31 -11.65
N ASP A 406 33.59 -4.12 -12.29
CA ASP A 406 33.21 -5.39 -12.91
C ASP A 406 32.56 -6.39 -11.93
N GLU A 407 33.12 -6.54 -10.72
CA GLU A 407 32.59 -7.48 -9.71
C GLU A 407 31.60 -6.84 -8.74
N TRP A 408 31.71 -5.52 -8.46
CA TRP A 408 30.98 -4.82 -7.42
C TRP A 408 30.55 -3.43 -7.84
N HIS A 409 29.31 -3.06 -7.54
CA HIS A 409 28.89 -1.69 -7.43
C HIS A 409 29.03 -1.25 -5.97
N ILE A 410 29.76 -0.18 -5.73
CA ILE A 410 29.98 0.39 -4.40
C ILE A 410 29.14 1.65 -4.28
N PHE A 411 28.37 1.75 -3.21
CA PHE A 411 27.46 2.84 -2.93
C PHE A 411 27.82 3.49 -1.61
N TRP A 412 27.51 4.78 -1.46
CA TRP A 412 27.67 5.49 -0.20
C TRP A 412 26.61 6.58 -0.02
N ILE A 413 26.43 7.00 1.23
CA ILE A 413 25.52 8.07 1.64
C ILE A 413 26.10 8.78 2.87
N GLY A 414 25.95 10.11 2.96
CA GLY A 414 26.41 10.93 4.06
C GLY A 414 27.94 11.17 4.07
N ILE A 415 28.67 10.85 3.01
CA ILE A 415 30.12 10.98 2.93
C ILE A 415 30.47 12.00 1.83
N SER A 416 31.04 13.15 2.21
CA SER A 416 31.40 14.23 1.27
C SER A 416 32.91 14.32 1.00
N ASP A 417 33.76 13.80 1.90
CA ASP A 417 35.21 13.83 1.73
C ASP A 417 35.66 12.81 0.68
N TYR A 418 36.34 13.30 -0.36
CA TYR A 418 36.79 12.46 -1.47
C TYR A 418 37.83 11.40 -1.05
N GLY A 419 38.72 11.72 -0.10
CA GLY A 419 39.69 10.79 0.44
C GLY A 419 39.03 9.64 1.19
N ALA A 420 38.01 9.96 2.02
CA ALA A 420 37.21 8.97 2.72
C ALA A 420 36.42 8.08 1.73
N ILE A 421 35.80 8.66 0.70
CA ILE A 421 35.09 7.91 -0.35
C ILE A 421 36.05 6.92 -1.04
N LYS A 422 37.26 7.37 -1.45
CA LYS A 422 38.23 6.49 -2.06
C LYS A 422 38.63 5.34 -1.15
N ALA A 423 38.91 5.61 0.12
CA ALA A 423 39.25 4.59 1.11
C ALA A 423 38.10 3.58 1.33
N CYS A 424 36.82 4.04 1.37
CA CYS A 424 35.63 3.18 1.44
C CYS A 424 35.52 2.26 0.23
N ILE A 425 35.80 2.77 -0.99
CA ILE A 425 35.79 1.98 -2.22
C ILE A 425 36.85 0.90 -2.18
N GLU A 426 38.10 1.25 -1.83
CA GLU A 426 39.21 0.30 -1.71
C GLU A 426 38.92 -0.79 -0.65
N TYR A 427 38.38 -0.40 0.50
CA TYR A 427 37.94 -1.33 1.54
C TYR A 427 36.87 -2.30 1.02
N ALA A 428 35.80 -1.79 0.37
CA ALA A 428 34.71 -2.60 -0.13
C ALA A 428 35.16 -3.61 -1.21
N ILE A 429 36.10 -3.23 -2.07
CA ILE A 429 36.66 -4.11 -3.13
C ILE A 429 37.45 -5.25 -2.50
N ASN A 430 38.32 -4.93 -1.52
CA ASN A 430 39.25 -5.90 -0.93
C ASN A 430 38.62 -6.79 0.15
N LYS A 431 37.44 -6.42 0.68
CA LYS A 431 36.77 -7.21 1.73
C LYS A 431 36.43 -8.61 1.19
N PRO A 432 36.78 -9.70 1.90
CA PRO A 432 36.46 -11.06 1.50
C PRO A 432 34.93 -11.28 1.32
N LYS A 433 34.59 -12.29 0.50
CA LYS A 433 33.19 -12.73 0.37
C LYS A 433 32.82 -13.49 1.62
N SER A 434 31.72 -13.16 2.25
CA SER A 434 31.22 -13.80 3.47
C SER A 434 29.95 -14.63 3.25
N VAL A 435 29.47 -14.73 2.00
CA VAL A 435 28.46 -15.71 1.55
C VAL A 435 29.03 -16.46 0.35
N ILE A 436 29.07 -17.78 0.42
CA ILE A 436 29.64 -18.73 -0.56
C ILE A 436 28.59 -19.78 -0.96
#